data_e676275bd514172df2dcfa5799c5e52d
#
_entry.id   e676275bd514172df2dcfa5799c5e52d
#
_cell.length_a   1.000
_cell.length_b   1.000
_cell.length_c   1.000
_cell.angle_alpha   90.00
_cell.angle_beta   90.00
_cell.angle_gamma   90.00
#
_symmetry.space_group_name_H-M   'P 1'
#
loop_
_entity.id
_entity.type
_entity.pdbx_description
1 polymer ?
#
loop_
_entity_poly.entity_id
_entity_poly.type
_entity_poly.pdbx_seq_one_letter_code
_entity_poly.pdbx_strand_id
1 'polypeptide(L)' 'MSRLRELRKERGYTQIKMQMLTGIDQSAYSKIERGERYLSFEQCRRVALALDTSMDYLAGLTDEKKPSPRRRGWWRTR' A
#
# COMPACT_ATOMS: atom_id res chain seq x y z
N MET A 1 0.95 -10.61 3.08
CA MET A 1 2.09 -9.78 2.66
C MET A 1 2.75 -9.17 3.88
N SER A 2 3.91 -9.69 4.23
CA SER A 2 4.59 -9.24 5.45
C SER A 2 5.01 -7.77 5.37
N ARG A 3 5.44 -7.29 4.20
CA ARG A 3 5.82 -5.89 4.05
C ARG A 3 4.67 -4.94 4.34
N LEU A 4 3.49 -5.32 3.91
CA LEU A 4 2.30 -4.52 4.14
C LEU A 4 2.02 -4.39 5.64
N ARG A 5 2.05 -5.51 6.33
CA ARG A 5 1.80 -5.52 7.77
C ARG A 5 2.88 -4.75 8.53
N GLU A 6 4.14 -4.99 8.17
CA GLU A 6 5.26 -4.31 8.82
C GLU A 6 5.15 -2.80 8.67
N LEU A 7 4.89 -2.34 7.46
CA LEU A 7 4.81 -0.91 7.20
C LEU A 7 3.60 -0.28 7.88
N ARG A 8 2.47 -1.00 7.90
CA ARG A 8 1.30 -0.53 8.62
C ARG A 8 1.61 -0.31 10.08
N LYS A 9 2.26 -1.28 10.71
CA LYS A 9 2.63 -1.18 12.12
C LYS A 9 3.63 -0.05 12.36
N GLU A 10 4.57 0.11 11.43
CA GLU A 10 5.56 1.17 11.51
C GLU A 10 4.89 2.55 11.49
N ARG A 11 3.79 2.69 10.73
CA ARG A 11 3.02 3.92 10.68
C ARG A 11 2.09 4.09 11.88
N GLY A 12 1.96 3.05 12.72
CA GLY A 12 1.07 3.10 13.87
C GLY A 12 -0.39 2.92 13.53
N TYR A 13 -0.71 2.31 12.39
CA TYR A 13 -2.08 2.14 11.95
C TYR A 13 -2.63 0.77 12.33
N THR A 14 -3.91 0.74 12.71
CA THR A 14 -4.64 -0.51 12.89
C THR A 14 -5.21 -0.96 11.54
N GLN A 15 -5.68 -2.20 11.48
CA GLN A 15 -6.35 -2.68 10.28
C GLN A 15 -7.64 -1.90 10.01
N ILE A 16 -8.33 -1.50 11.06
CA ILE A 16 -9.54 -0.68 10.91
C ILE A 16 -9.18 0.68 10.32
N LYS A 17 -8.06 1.26 10.76
CA LYS A 17 -7.60 2.52 10.18
C LYS A 17 -7.33 2.35 8.68
N MET A 18 -6.75 1.23 8.30
CA MET A 18 -6.50 0.96 6.88
C MET A 18 -7.79 0.84 6.09
N GLN A 19 -8.83 0.24 6.68
CA GLN A 19 -10.13 0.22 6.03
C GLN A 19 -10.65 1.64 5.78
N MET A 20 -10.49 2.51 6.76
CA MET A 20 -10.92 3.91 6.62
C MET A 20 -10.13 4.65 5.55
N LEU A 21 -8.84 4.38 5.45
CA LEU A 21 -7.98 5.09 4.51
C LEU A 21 -8.07 4.57 3.08
N THR A 22 -8.34 3.28 2.91
CA THR A 22 -8.27 2.65 1.60
C THR A 22 -9.63 2.24 1.06
N GLY A 23 -10.64 2.14 1.92
CA GLY A 23 -11.94 1.62 1.51
C GLY A 23 -11.97 0.12 1.34
N ILE A 24 -10.90 -0.58 1.68
CA ILE A 24 -10.87 -2.04 1.63
C ILE A 24 -11.47 -2.56 2.93
N ASP A 25 -12.48 -3.43 2.82
CA ASP A 25 -13.11 -4.03 3.99
C ASP A 25 -12.07 -4.70 4.88
N GLN A 26 -12.21 -4.55 6.20
CA GLN A 26 -11.22 -5.08 7.14
C GLN A 26 -11.01 -6.59 6.99
N SER A 27 -12.08 -7.33 6.74
CA SER A 27 -11.98 -8.78 6.57
C SER A 27 -11.10 -9.11 5.36
N ALA A 28 -11.35 -8.43 4.24
CA ALA A 28 -10.54 -8.60 3.03
C ALA A 28 -9.11 -8.15 3.26
N TYR A 29 -8.94 -7.00 3.92
CA TYR A 29 -7.62 -6.47 4.20
C TYR A 29 -6.80 -7.44 5.07
N SER A 30 -7.44 -8.01 6.09
CA SER A 30 -6.79 -8.98 6.96
C SER A 30 -6.28 -10.19 6.18
N LYS A 31 -7.07 -10.68 5.23
CA LYS A 31 -6.66 -11.80 4.38
C LYS A 31 -5.48 -11.43 3.51
N ILE A 32 -5.45 -10.20 3.04
CA ILE A 32 -4.33 -9.72 2.23
C ILE A 32 -3.05 -9.72 3.06
N GLU A 33 -3.10 -9.25 4.30
CA GLU A 33 -1.92 -9.25 5.17
C GLU A 33 -1.43 -10.66 5.46
N ARG A 34 -2.34 -11.63 5.54
CA ARG A 34 -1.95 -13.02 5.80
C ARG A 34 -1.50 -13.76 4.55
N GLY A 35 -1.53 -13.10 3.40
CA GLY A 35 -1.14 -13.74 2.16
C GLY A 35 -2.20 -14.65 1.56
N GLU A 36 -3.42 -14.58 2.08
CA GLU A 36 -4.52 -15.41 1.58
C GLU A 36 -5.23 -14.79 0.39
N ARG A 37 -4.93 -13.54 0.09
CA ARG A 37 -5.56 -12.81 -0.99
C ARG A 37 -4.59 -11.77 -1.52
N TYR A 38 -4.64 -11.54 -2.82
CA TYR A 38 -3.79 -10.55 -3.46
C TYR A 38 -4.50 -9.22 -3.59
N LEU A 39 -3.74 -8.15 -3.56
CA LEU A 39 -4.25 -6.82 -3.85
C LEU A 39 -4.52 -6.71 -5.35
N SER A 40 -5.65 -6.11 -5.71
CA SER A 40 -5.84 -5.66 -7.07
C SER A 40 -4.93 -4.46 -7.32
N PHE A 41 -4.76 -4.09 -8.58
CA PHE A 41 -3.94 -2.92 -8.92
C PHE A 41 -4.44 -1.68 -8.20
N GLU A 42 -5.74 -1.44 -8.24
CA GLU A 42 -6.32 -0.26 -7.60
C GLU A 42 -6.18 -0.32 -6.08
N GLN A 43 -6.37 -1.49 -5.49
CA GLN A 43 -6.18 -1.65 -4.05
C GLN A 43 -4.73 -1.38 -3.65
N CYS A 44 -3.79 -1.88 -4.45
CA CYS A 44 -2.37 -1.65 -4.19
C CYS A 44 -2.05 -0.16 -4.25
N ARG A 45 -2.60 0.54 -5.21
CA ARG A 45 -2.42 1.99 -5.34
C ARG A 45 -2.94 2.72 -4.11
N ARG A 46 -4.13 2.36 -3.66
CA ARG A 46 -4.73 3.00 -2.47
C ARG A 46 -3.93 2.72 -1.21
N VAL A 47 -3.46 1.49 -1.05
CA VAL A 47 -2.66 1.12 0.11
C VAL A 47 -1.32 1.85 0.09
N ALA A 48 -0.69 1.94 -1.07
CA ALA A 48 0.58 2.65 -1.20
C ALA A 48 0.43 4.11 -0.81
N LEU A 49 -0.65 4.76 -1.25
CA LEU A 49 -0.91 6.14 -0.89
C LEU A 49 -1.17 6.29 0.61
N ALA A 50 -1.94 5.38 1.19
CA ALA A 50 -2.28 5.43 2.61
C ALA A 50 -1.05 5.26 3.49
N LEU A 51 -0.11 4.43 3.07
CA LEU A 51 1.10 4.13 3.84
C LEU A 51 2.28 5.00 3.42
N ASP A 52 2.08 5.90 2.48
CA ASP A 52 3.15 6.79 1.98
C ASP A 52 4.34 5.96 1.50
N THR A 53 4.07 5.02 0.63
CA THR A 53 5.08 4.16 0.03
C THR A 53 4.78 3.95 -1.45
N SER A 54 5.60 3.16 -2.13
CA SER A 54 5.39 2.86 -3.53
C SER A 54 4.73 1.50 -3.70
N MET A 55 4.05 1.31 -4.83
CA MET A 55 3.52 0.01 -5.19
C MET A 55 4.65 -0.99 -5.42
N ASP A 56 5.80 -0.51 -5.92
CA ASP A 56 6.96 -1.35 -6.13
C ASP A 56 7.46 -1.94 -4.82
N TYR A 57 7.47 -1.14 -3.75
CA TYR A 57 7.88 -1.66 -2.45
C TYR A 57 6.91 -2.73 -1.96
N LEU A 58 5.62 -2.48 -2.09
CA LEU A 58 4.60 -3.45 -1.66
C LEU A 58 4.67 -4.74 -2.49
N ALA A 59 5.02 -4.63 -3.75
CA ALA A 59 5.14 -5.79 -4.63
C ALA A 59 6.48 -6.52 -4.49
N GLY A 60 7.40 -5.97 -3.71
CA GLY A 60 8.70 -6.61 -3.52
C GLY A 60 9.71 -6.32 -4.61
N LEU A 61 9.44 -5.33 -5.46
CA LEU A 61 10.32 -5.00 -6.58
C LEU A 61 11.44 -4.04 -6.18
N THR A 62 11.33 -3.43 -5.01
CA THR A 62 12.36 -2.54 -4.49
C THR A 62 12.37 -2.64 -2.96
N ASP A 63 13.49 -2.33 -2.34
CA ASP A 63 13.59 -2.24 -0.88
C ASP A 63 13.42 -0.81 -0.39
N GLU A 64 13.21 0.13 -1.29
CA GLU A 64 13.04 1.53 -0.95
C GLU A 64 11.60 1.77 -0.47
N LYS A 65 11.45 2.08 0.81
CA LYS A 65 10.12 2.28 1.42
C LYS A 65 9.47 3.59 1.02
N LYS A 66 10.27 4.59 0.67
CA LYS A 66 9.73 5.89 0.32
C LYS A 66 9.05 5.83 -1.03
N PRO A 67 8.01 6.65 -1.26
CA PRO A 67 7.42 6.72 -2.58
C PRO A 67 8.49 7.06 -3.62
N SER A 68 8.32 6.49 -4.81
CA SER A 68 9.24 6.81 -5.90
C SER A 68 9.24 8.31 -6.14
N PRO A 69 10.42 8.91 -6.40
CA PRO A 69 10.45 10.32 -6.75
C PRO A 69 9.56 10.54 -7.96
N ARG A 70 8.55 11.36 -7.80
CA ARG A 70 7.66 11.64 -8.90
C ARG A 70 8.15 12.86 -9.61
N ARG A 71 8.32 12.71 -10.89
CA ARG A 71 8.53 13.89 -11.72
C ARG A 71 7.18 14.54 -11.82
N ARG A 72 6.99 15.50 -10.99
CA ARG A 72 5.70 16.16 -10.89
C ARG A 72 5.23 16.60 -12.27
N GLY A 73 4.13 16.05 -12.70
CA GLY A 73 3.50 16.47 -13.93
C GLY A 73 4.12 15.94 -15.22
N TRP A 74 5.10 15.03 -15.12
CA TRP A 74 5.72 14.53 -16.34
C TRP A 74 4.69 13.93 -17.31
N TRP A 75 3.69 13.29 -16.78
CA TRP A 75 2.63 12.69 -17.58
C TRP A 75 1.63 13.72 -18.08
N ARG A 76 1.65 14.92 -17.51
CA ARG A 76 0.77 16.00 -17.95
C ARG A 76 1.41 16.87 -19.00
N THR A 77 2.71 16.86 -19.08
CA THR A 77 3.44 17.77 -19.97
C THR A 77 3.68 17.19 -21.33
N ARG A 78 3.15 16.01 -21.58
CA ARG A 78 3.31 15.35 -22.87
C ARG A 78 2.28 15.73 -23.85
#